data_6465df80382f11f71981a94025284cb4
#
_entry.id   6465df80382f11f71981a94025284cb4
#
_cell.length_a   1.000
_cell.length_b   1.000
_cell.length_c   1.000
_cell.angle_alpha   90.00
_cell.angle_beta   90.00
_cell.angle_gamma   90.00
#
_symmetry.space_group_name_H-M   'P 1'
#
loop_
_entity.id
_entity.type
_entity.pdbx_description
1 polymer ?
#
loop_
_entity_poly.entity_id
_entity_poly.type
_entity_poly.pdbx_seq_one_letter_code
_entity_poly.pdbx_strand_id
1 'polypeptide(L)'
;RVCFSKNYSVKETVFAVILTVVLLYAWKQNGYVELYYLLLMILGAKDISEKKLMKVYFGITIVLFAIVIVLALTGKIENLVYYQEGHRTRMALGIYYPTDFSAHVFFCSLVYVFIREEKLRWFEVMGILLVGTGAFWITDARMNFLCTLLFCAGLFLYFFYRKYCRKKGKTVSIPAWMSYIAALMPVLCAGSMILL
;
A
#
# COMPACT_ATOMS: atom_id res chain seq x y z
N ARG A 1 5.40 -19.34 -22.03
CA ARG A 1 4.48 -18.60 -22.96
C ARG A 1 4.43 -17.08 -22.68
N VAL A 2 4.52 -16.64 -21.43
CA VAL A 2 4.40 -15.22 -21.06
C VAL A 2 5.59 -14.38 -21.55
N CYS A 3 6.81 -14.90 -21.50
CA CYS A 3 8.02 -14.17 -21.91
C CYS A 3 8.23 -14.08 -23.43
N PHE A 4 7.64 -14.98 -24.22
CA PHE A 4 7.90 -15.08 -25.67
C PHE A 4 6.83 -14.46 -26.57
N SER A 5 5.71 -14.00 -26.01
CA SER A 5 4.58 -13.47 -26.81
C SER A 5 4.50 -11.94 -26.84
N LYS A 6 5.37 -11.25 -26.13
CA LYS A 6 5.30 -9.78 -26.00
C LYS A 6 6.49 -9.10 -26.67
N ASN A 7 6.21 -8.14 -27.54
CA ASN A 7 7.24 -7.30 -28.14
C ASN A 7 7.79 -6.32 -27.11
N TYR A 8 9.02 -6.53 -26.67
CA TYR A 8 9.74 -5.62 -25.81
C TYR A 8 10.48 -4.59 -26.67
N SER A 9 10.37 -3.31 -26.33
CA SER A 9 11.25 -2.31 -26.88
C SER A 9 12.68 -2.50 -26.34
N VAL A 10 13.70 -2.00 -27.05
CA VAL A 10 15.11 -2.11 -26.59
C VAL A 10 15.29 -1.56 -25.18
N LYS A 11 14.67 -0.42 -24.87
CA LYS A 11 14.72 0.21 -23.53
C LYS A 11 14.11 -0.69 -22.44
N GLU A 12 12.96 -1.31 -22.71
CA GLU A 12 12.30 -2.22 -21.78
C GLU A 12 13.11 -3.50 -21.57
N THR A 13 13.73 -4.02 -22.63
CA THR A 13 14.61 -5.19 -22.53
C THR A 13 15.83 -4.88 -21.66
N VAL A 14 16.49 -3.74 -21.86
CA VAL A 14 17.63 -3.31 -21.04
C VAL A 14 17.21 -3.16 -19.58
N PHE A 15 16.08 -2.51 -19.32
CA PHE A 15 15.53 -2.35 -17.97
C PHE A 15 15.24 -3.70 -17.32
N ALA A 16 14.58 -4.63 -18.04
CA ALA A 16 14.28 -5.98 -17.55
C ALA A 16 15.55 -6.77 -17.21
N VAL A 17 16.61 -6.67 -18.02
CA VAL A 17 17.90 -7.31 -17.77
C VAL A 17 18.55 -6.72 -16.51
N ILE A 18 18.61 -5.39 -16.39
CA ILE A 18 19.18 -4.73 -15.20
C ILE A 18 18.44 -5.15 -13.95
N LEU A 19 17.09 -5.10 -13.97
CA LEU A 19 16.25 -5.51 -12.85
C LEU A 19 16.48 -6.97 -12.47
N THR A 20 16.59 -7.87 -13.47
CA THR A 20 16.87 -9.28 -13.26
C THR A 20 18.21 -9.48 -12.54
N VAL A 21 19.28 -8.83 -13.03
CA VAL A 21 20.61 -8.93 -12.42
C VAL A 21 20.59 -8.43 -10.97
N VAL A 22 19.98 -7.28 -10.72
CA VAL A 22 19.91 -6.68 -9.37
C VAL A 22 19.14 -7.59 -8.40
N LEU A 23 17.96 -8.09 -8.79
CA LEU A 23 17.15 -8.93 -7.92
C LEU A 23 17.74 -10.32 -7.71
N LEU A 24 18.38 -10.92 -8.72
CA LEU A 24 19.10 -12.18 -8.56
C LEU A 24 20.34 -12.02 -7.67
N TYR A 25 21.07 -10.91 -7.79
CA TYR A 25 22.18 -10.60 -6.89
C TYR A 25 21.69 -10.41 -5.44
N ALA A 26 20.62 -9.63 -5.24
CA ALA A 26 20.02 -9.42 -3.92
C ALA A 26 19.52 -10.75 -3.31
N TRP A 27 18.89 -11.61 -4.10
CA TRP A 27 18.49 -12.95 -3.66
C TRP A 27 19.68 -13.79 -3.22
N LYS A 28 20.75 -13.81 -4.02
CA LYS A 28 21.96 -14.56 -3.68
C LYS A 28 22.60 -14.12 -2.36
N GLN A 29 22.55 -12.79 -2.06
CA GLN A 29 23.13 -12.24 -0.84
C GLN A 29 22.26 -12.48 0.40
N ASN A 30 20.95 -12.36 0.27
CA ASN A 30 20.03 -12.37 1.40
C ASN A 30 19.26 -13.69 1.58
N GLY A 31 19.28 -14.58 0.58
CA GLY A 31 18.54 -15.85 0.61
C GLY A 31 17.01 -15.73 0.51
N TYR A 32 16.45 -14.51 0.33
CA TYR A 32 15.02 -14.29 0.25
C TYR A 32 14.46 -14.70 -1.12
N VAL A 33 13.79 -15.85 -1.16
CA VAL A 33 13.16 -16.41 -2.37
C VAL A 33 12.05 -15.50 -2.91
N GLU A 34 11.47 -14.67 -2.07
CA GLU A 34 10.43 -13.70 -2.41
C GLU A 34 10.89 -12.70 -3.50
N LEU A 35 12.18 -12.37 -3.54
CA LEU A 35 12.76 -11.49 -4.57
C LEU A 35 12.67 -12.11 -5.97
N TYR A 36 12.81 -13.43 -6.06
CA TYR A 36 12.64 -14.15 -7.32
C TYR A 36 11.17 -14.14 -7.79
N TYR A 37 10.22 -14.38 -6.89
CA TYR A 37 8.79 -14.27 -7.22
C TYR A 37 8.40 -12.85 -7.61
N LEU A 38 8.93 -11.85 -6.94
CA LEU A 38 8.72 -10.45 -7.28
C LEU A 38 9.18 -10.14 -8.72
N LEU A 39 10.37 -10.63 -9.11
CA LEU A 39 10.88 -10.51 -10.48
C LEU A 39 9.92 -11.12 -11.50
N LEU A 40 9.47 -12.36 -11.27
CA LEU A 40 8.54 -13.05 -12.16
C LEU A 40 7.21 -12.29 -12.29
N MET A 41 6.70 -11.75 -11.17
CA MET A 41 5.47 -10.96 -11.16
C MET A 41 5.63 -9.64 -11.94
N ILE A 42 6.74 -8.92 -11.77
CA ILE A 42 7.00 -7.65 -12.50
C ILE A 42 7.08 -7.92 -14.00
N LEU A 43 7.84 -8.93 -14.42
CA LEU A 43 7.99 -9.28 -15.84
C LEU A 43 6.67 -9.79 -16.44
N GLY A 44 5.88 -10.53 -15.66
CA GLY A 44 4.57 -11.04 -16.07
C GLY A 44 3.48 -9.98 -16.14
N ALA A 45 3.61 -8.87 -15.41
CA ALA A 45 2.62 -7.80 -15.33
C ALA A 45 2.63 -6.84 -16.53
N LYS A 46 3.58 -7.00 -17.48
CA LYS A 46 3.63 -6.18 -18.69
C LYS A 46 2.28 -6.25 -19.44
N ASP A 47 1.80 -5.09 -19.92
CA ASP A 47 0.54 -4.91 -20.66
C ASP A 47 -0.74 -5.25 -19.85
N ILE A 48 -0.62 -5.54 -18.56
CA ILE A 48 -1.77 -5.63 -17.67
C ILE A 48 -2.12 -4.22 -17.19
N SER A 49 -3.38 -3.85 -17.34
CA SER A 49 -3.87 -2.58 -16.80
C SER A 49 -3.67 -2.55 -15.28
N GLU A 50 -2.92 -1.56 -14.78
CA GLU A 50 -2.65 -1.36 -13.36
C GLU A 50 -3.93 -1.36 -12.52
N LYS A 51 -4.98 -0.74 -13.04
CA LYS A 51 -6.30 -0.71 -12.39
C LYS A 51 -6.92 -2.10 -12.24
N LYS A 52 -6.76 -2.99 -13.25
CA LYS A 52 -7.25 -4.36 -13.15
C LYS A 52 -6.45 -5.14 -12.11
N LEU A 53 -5.13 -4.99 -12.14
CA LEU A 53 -4.23 -5.63 -11.17
C LEU A 53 -4.58 -5.20 -9.74
N MET A 54 -4.73 -3.89 -9.51
CA MET A 54 -5.07 -3.37 -8.18
C MET A 54 -6.45 -3.81 -7.70
N LYS A 55 -7.44 -3.96 -8.59
CA LYS A 55 -8.76 -4.50 -8.22
C LYS A 55 -8.67 -5.95 -7.77
N VAL A 56 -7.93 -6.78 -8.50
CA VAL A 56 -7.72 -8.20 -8.13
C VAL A 56 -6.98 -8.29 -6.80
N TYR A 57 -5.88 -7.55 -6.66
CA TYR A 57 -5.13 -7.48 -5.41
C TYR A 57 -6.03 -7.07 -4.24
N PHE A 58 -6.79 -5.99 -4.37
CA PHE A 58 -7.70 -5.50 -3.34
C PHE A 58 -8.74 -6.54 -2.95
N GLY A 59 -9.39 -7.18 -3.93
CA GLY A 59 -10.39 -8.21 -3.69
C GLY A 59 -9.82 -9.41 -2.93
N ILE A 60 -8.67 -9.94 -3.38
CA ILE A 60 -8.01 -11.07 -2.72
C ILE A 60 -7.57 -10.69 -1.31
N THR A 61 -6.94 -9.52 -1.14
CA THR A 61 -6.45 -9.06 0.18
C THR A 61 -7.60 -8.89 1.18
N ILE A 62 -8.72 -8.28 0.79
CA ILE A 62 -9.88 -8.12 1.69
C ILE A 62 -10.45 -9.48 2.10
N VAL A 63 -10.58 -10.43 1.16
CA VAL A 63 -11.11 -11.77 1.46
C VAL A 63 -10.17 -12.51 2.43
N LEU A 64 -8.88 -12.54 2.14
CA LEU A 64 -7.89 -13.19 3.01
C LEU A 64 -7.84 -12.54 4.40
N PHE A 65 -7.89 -11.21 4.46
CA PHE A 65 -7.88 -10.46 5.71
C PHE A 65 -9.12 -10.76 6.55
N ALA A 66 -10.31 -10.82 5.94
CA ALA A 66 -11.54 -11.20 6.61
C ALA A 66 -11.48 -12.64 7.15
N ILE A 67 -10.95 -13.58 6.36
CA ILE A 67 -10.78 -14.98 6.80
C ILE A 67 -9.85 -15.06 8.00
N VAL A 68 -8.68 -14.41 7.95
CA VAL A 68 -7.70 -14.42 9.05
C VAL A 68 -8.29 -13.83 10.32
N ILE A 69 -9.00 -12.70 10.24
CA ILE A 69 -9.66 -12.07 11.39
C ILE A 69 -10.71 -13.03 11.99
N VAL A 70 -11.56 -13.63 11.17
CA VAL A 70 -12.59 -14.57 11.65
C VAL A 70 -11.94 -15.78 12.32
N LEU A 71 -10.88 -16.34 11.74
CA LEU A 71 -10.17 -17.49 12.33
C LEU A 71 -9.48 -17.11 13.64
N ALA A 72 -8.93 -15.91 13.76
CA ALA A 72 -8.35 -15.43 15.02
C ALA A 72 -9.41 -15.19 16.09
N LEU A 73 -10.55 -14.60 15.74
CA LEU A 73 -11.66 -14.37 16.67
C LEU A 73 -12.34 -15.65 17.13
N THR A 74 -12.35 -16.69 16.29
CA THR A 74 -12.90 -18.02 16.63
C THR A 74 -11.90 -18.93 17.35
N GLY A 75 -10.67 -18.44 17.62
CA GLY A 75 -9.62 -19.19 18.30
C GLY A 75 -9.00 -20.33 17.49
N LYS A 76 -9.28 -20.40 16.17
CA LYS A 76 -8.66 -21.38 15.26
C LYS A 76 -7.23 -21.01 14.87
N ILE A 77 -6.91 -19.72 14.89
CA ILE A 77 -5.56 -19.19 14.74
C ILE A 77 -5.24 -18.41 16.00
N GLU A 78 -4.00 -18.55 16.48
CA GLU A 78 -3.54 -17.83 17.66
C GLU A 78 -3.58 -16.30 17.41
N ASN A 79 -4.26 -15.59 18.29
CA ASN A 79 -4.23 -14.13 18.30
C ASN A 79 -3.08 -13.68 19.21
N LEU A 80 -1.94 -13.35 18.60
CA LEU A 80 -0.77 -12.86 19.34
C LEU A 80 -1.09 -11.51 19.99
N VAL A 81 -0.93 -11.49 21.31
CA VAL A 81 -1.19 -10.32 22.13
C VAL A 81 0.12 -9.84 22.76
N TYR A 82 0.49 -8.61 22.47
CA TYR A 82 1.72 -8.00 22.93
C TYR A 82 1.45 -7.05 24.09
N TYR A 83 2.14 -7.29 25.21
CA TYR A 83 2.12 -6.43 26.38
C TYR A 83 3.41 -5.67 26.46
N GLN A 84 3.32 -4.37 26.62
CA GLN A 84 4.47 -3.49 26.84
C GLN A 84 4.15 -2.53 27.99
N GLU A 85 5.03 -2.44 28.97
CA GLU A 85 4.83 -1.53 30.12
C GLU A 85 4.60 -0.09 29.66
N GLY A 86 3.60 0.57 30.23
CA GLY A 86 3.20 1.93 29.84
C GLY A 86 2.44 2.07 28.52
N HIS A 87 2.12 0.96 27.82
CA HIS A 87 1.36 0.95 26.58
C HIS A 87 0.09 0.11 26.72
N ARG A 88 -0.88 0.37 25.82
CA ARG A 88 -2.08 -0.46 25.72
C ARG A 88 -1.72 -1.84 25.15
N THR A 89 -2.52 -2.82 25.55
CA THR A 89 -2.48 -4.16 24.94
C THR A 89 -2.65 -4.07 23.44
N ARG A 90 -1.76 -4.70 22.68
CA ARG A 90 -1.71 -4.69 21.23
C ARG A 90 -2.07 -6.05 20.67
N MET A 91 -3.13 -6.14 19.87
CA MET A 91 -3.58 -7.39 19.27
C MET A 91 -3.17 -7.45 17.80
N ALA A 92 -2.66 -8.61 17.37
CA ALA A 92 -2.24 -8.84 15.98
C ALA A 92 -3.35 -9.42 15.09
N LEU A 93 -4.47 -9.87 15.67
CA LEU A 93 -5.65 -10.44 14.98
C LEU A 93 -5.31 -11.51 13.94
N GLY A 94 -4.46 -12.47 14.32
CA GLY A 94 -4.06 -13.58 13.46
C GLY A 94 -2.91 -13.28 12.50
N ILE A 95 -2.36 -12.07 12.52
CA ILE A 95 -1.11 -11.69 11.84
C ILE A 95 0.03 -11.76 12.85
N TYR A 96 1.26 -11.79 12.37
CA TYR A 96 2.42 -11.94 13.25
C TYR A 96 2.67 -10.69 14.12
N TYR A 97 2.56 -9.49 13.55
CA TYR A 97 2.73 -8.24 14.29
C TYR A 97 1.50 -7.32 14.19
N PRO A 98 1.13 -6.62 15.29
CA PRO A 98 0.05 -5.62 15.25
C PRO A 98 0.31 -4.49 14.26
N THR A 99 1.57 -4.10 14.08
CA THR A 99 1.99 -3.08 13.09
C THR A 99 1.69 -3.51 11.67
N ASP A 100 1.89 -4.79 11.35
CA ASP A 100 1.62 -5.34 10.01
C ASP A 100 0.13 -5.35 9.71
N PHE A 101 -0.71 -5.68 10.71
CA PHE A 101 -2.15 -5.56 10.58
C PHE A 101 -2.55 -4.14 10.18
N SER A 102 -2.09 -3.16 10.91
CA SER A 102 -2.39 -1.75 10.65
C SER A 102 -1.82 -1.27 9.31
N ALA A 103 -0.63 -1.75 8.90
CA ALA A 103 -0.04 -1.46 7.60
C ALA A 103 -0.89 -2.02 6.45
N HIS A 104 -1.39 -3.25 6.56
CA HIS A 104 -2.28 -3.83 5.56
C HIS A 104 -3.58 -3.03 5.42
N VAL A 105 -4.18 -2.57 6.52
CA VAL A 105 -5.36 -1.67 6.48
C VAL A 105 -5.04 -0.38 5.74
N PHE A 106 -3.89 0.22 6.00
CA PHE A 106 -3.44 1.43 5.32
C PHE A 106 -3.21 1.19 3.82
N PHE A 107 -2.50 0.13 3.44
CA PHE A 107 -2.28 -0.22 2.03
C PHE A 107 -3.59 -0.52 1.28
N CYS A 108 -4.53 -1.23 1.90
CA CYS A 108 -5.86 -1.43 1.33
C CYS A 108 -6.58 -0.10 1.09
N SER A 109 -6.43 0.86 2.00
CA SER A 109 -7.00 2.20 1.84
C SER A 109 -6.39 2.97 0.67
N LEU A 110 -5.07 2.88 0.48
CA LEU A 110 -4.36 3.46 -0.68
C LEU A 110 -4.86 2.85 -1.99
N VAL A 111 -4.95 1.52 -2.06
CA VAL A 111 -5.42 0.81 -3.27
C VAL A 111 -6.88 1.13 -3.56
N TYR A 112 -7.73 1.22 -2.53
CA TYR A 112 -9.12 1.63 -2.68
C TYR A 112 -9.23 3.02 -3.32
N VAL A 113 -8.50 4.00 -2.79
CA VAL A 113 -8.48 5.37 -3.33
C VAL A 113 -7.98 5.37 -4.78
N PHE A 114 -6.91 4.61 -5.08
CA PHE A 114 -6.39 4.47 -6.44
C PHE A 114 -7.43 3.90 -7.42
N ILE A 115 -8.19 2.87 -7.02
CA ILE A 115 -9.24 2.27 -7.84
C ILE A 115 -10.40 3.26 -8.08
N ARG A 116 -10.76 4.04 -7.05
CA ARG A 116 -11.88 5.00 -7.11
C ARG A 116 -11.53 6.28 -7.87
N GLU A 117 -10.26 6.72 -7.81
CA GLU A 117 -9.77 7.93 -8.50
C GLU A 117 -10.75 9.13 -8.41
N GLU A 118 -11.24 9.59 -9.59
CA GLU A 118 -12.13 10.72 -9.68
C GLU A 118 -13.54 10.50 -9.09
N LYS A 119 -13.94 9.24 -8.90
CA LYS A 119 -15.24 8.85 -8.35
C LYS A 119 -15.25 8.84 -6.82
N LEU A 120 -14.12 9.08 -6.19
CA LEU A 120 -13.99 9.12 -4.74
C LEU A 120 -14.86 10.24 -4.16
N ARG A 121 -15.58 9.92 -3.09
CA ARG A 121 -16.48 10.83 -2.38
C ARG A 121 -15.94 11.12 -0.98
N TRP A 122 -16.28 12.27 -0.42
CA TRP A 122 -15.80 12.70 0.89
C TRP A 122 -16.14 11.73 2.03
N PHE A 123 -17.32 11.11 2.00
CA PHE A 123 -17.73 10.14 3.02
C PHE A 123 -16.93 8.81 2.94
N GLU A 124 -16.38 8.44 1.78
CA GLU A 124 -15.50 7.30 1.64
C GLU A 124 -14.16 7.56 2.36
N VAL A 125 -13.69 8.81 2.32
CA VAL A 125 -12.50 9.22 3.09
C VAL A 125 -12.76 9.18 4.59
N MET A 126 -13.97 9.58 5.03
CA MET A 126 -14.37 9.40 6.42
C MET A 126 -14.42 7.92 6.82
N GLY A 127 -14.90 7.03 5.92
CA GLY A 127 -14.87 5.59 6.14
C GLY A 127 -13.45 5.05 6.31
N ILE A 128 -12.49 5.50 5.49
CA ILE A 128 -11.07 5.15 5.62
C ILE A 128 -10.53 5.60 6.97
N LEU A 129 -10.85 6.82 7.39
CA LEU A 129 -10.43 7.36 8.68
C LEU A 129 -10.99 6.53 9.85
N LEU A 130 -12.26 6.14 9.80
CA LEU A 130 -12.90 5.30 10.82
C LEU A 130 -12.23 3.92 10.91
N VAL A 131 -11.99 3.27 9.77
CA VAL A 131 -11.32 1.96 9.73
C VAL A 131 -9.89 2.08 10.26
N GLY A 132 -9.13 3.11 9.87
CA GLY A 132 -7.78 3.38 10.36
C GLY A 132 -7.76 3.66 11.87
N THR A 133 -8.75 4.39 12.40
CA THR A 133 -8.90 4.63 13.84
C THR A 133 -9.21 3.33 14.57
N GLY A 134 -10.10 2.49 14.03
CA GLY A 134 -10.38 1.16 14.58
C GLY A 134 -9.14 0.26 14.62
N ALA A 135 -8.38 0.23 13.55
CA ALA A 135 -7.11 -0.50 13.50
C ALA A 135 -6.12 0.03 14.56
N PHE A 136 -6.00 1.34 14.72
CA PHE A 136 -5.17 1.95 15.77
C PHE A 136 -5.62 1.55 17.19
N TRP A 137 -6.93 1.52 17.45
CA TRP A 137 -7.44 1.11 18.76
C TRP A 137 -7.04 -0.31 19.13
N ILE A 138 -7.00 -1.22 18.17
CA ILE A 138 -6.68 -2.64 18.36
C ILE A 138 -5.16 -2.86 18.43
N THR A 139 -4.40 -2.16 17.58
CA THR A 139 -2.98 -2.46 17.35
C THR A 139 -2.00 -1.51 18.05
N ASP A 140 -2.46 -0.34 18.51
CA ASP A 140 -1.63 0.79 18.98
C ASP A 140 -0.47 1.16 18.02
N ALA A 141 -0.70 1.00 16.70
CA ALA A 141 0.29 1.27 15.67
C ALA A 141 0.28 2.77 15.30
N ARG A 142 0.97 3.60 16.09
CA ARG A 142 0.95 5.06 16.01
C ARG A 142 1.41 5.61 14.67
N MET A 143 2.48 5.05 14.09
CA MET A 143 3.02 5.51 12.80
C MET A 143 2.04 5.26 11.65
N ASN A 144 1.44 4.08 11.57
CA ASN A 144 0.46 3.77 10.54
C ASN A 144 -0.81 4.64 10.68
N PHE A 145 -1.22 4.95 11.91
CA PHE A 145 -2.32 5.87 12.17
C PHE A 145 -1.98 7.29 11.72
N LEU A 146 -0.78 7.78 12.04
CA LEU A 146 -0.31 9.09 11.57
C LEU A 146 -0.29 9.16 10.04
N CYS A 147 0.22 8.12 9.37
CA CYS A 147 0.18 8.03 7.90
C CYS A 147 -1.27 8.08 7.35
N THR A 148 -2.21 7.39 8.01
CA THR A 148 -3.62 7.41 7.64
C THR A 148 -4.22 8.81 7.81
N LEU A 149 -3.92 9.51 8.91
CA LEU A 149 -4.37 10.90 9.15
C LEU A 149 -3.84 11.85 8.08
N LEU A 150 -2.55 11.80 7.80
CA LEU A 150 -1.91 12.65 6.77
C LEU A 150 -2.47 12.36 5.38
N PHE A 151 -2.71 11.09 5.07
CA PHE A 151 -3.31 10.68 3.81
C PHE A 151 -4.74 11.21 3.67
N CYS A 152 -5.60 11.04 4.68
CA CYS A 152 -6.96 11.58 4.68
C CYS A 152 -6.98 13.10 4.61
N ALA A 153 -6.09 13.78 5.35
CA ALA A 153 -5.95 15.24 5.27
C ALA A 153 -5.59 15.70 3.85
N GLY A 154 -4.64 15.03 3.20
CA GLY A 154 -4.27 15.29 1.81
C GLY A 154 -5.43 15.12 0.84
N LEU A 155 -6.26 14.06 1.02
CA LEU A 155 -7.46 13.84 0.22
C LEU A 155 -8.52 14.94 0.43
N PHE A 156 -8.73 15.41 1.66
CA PHE A 156 -9.62 16.53 1.93
C PHE A 156 -9.14 17.83 1.29
N LEU A 157 -7.84 18.13 1.38
CA LEU A 157 -7.24 19.28 0.68
C LEU A 157 -7.43 19.17 -0.84
N TYR A 158 -7.25 17.98 -1.39
CA TYR A 158 -7.51 17.73 -2.80
C TYR A 158 -8.98 17.98 -3.19
N PHE A 159 -9.95 17.57 -2.37
CA PHE A 159 -11.36 17.87 -2.63
C PHE A 159 -11.65 19.38 -2.61
N PHE A 160 -11.11 20.13 -1.65
CA PHE A 160 -11.24 21.58 -1.61
C PHE A 160 -10.62 22.25 -2.85
N TYR A 161 -9.40 21.81 -3.23
CA TYR A 161 -8.73 22.28 -4.42
C TYR A 161 -9.54 22.00 -5.70
N ARG A 162 -10.06 20.78 -5.84
CA ARG A 162 -10.91 20.38 -6.97
C ARG A 162 -12.18 21.22 -7.05
N LYS A 163 -12.83 21.48 -5.93
CA LYS A 163 -14.01 22.36 -5.85
C LYS A 163 -13.69 23.80 -6.24
N TYR A 164 -12.53 24.30 -5.81
CA TYR A 164 -12.06 25.64 -6.15
C TYR A 164 -11.76 25.77 -7.65
N CYS A 165 -11.05 24.83 -8.26
CA CYS A 165 -10.75 24.81 -9.69
C CYS A 165 -12.02 24.77 -10.53
N ARG A 166 -12.99 23.93 -10.17
CA ARG A 166 -14.30 23.86 -10.86
C ARG A 166 -15.05 25.19 -10.83
N LYS A 167 -15.05 25.91 -9.71
CA LYS A 167 -15.66 27.24 -9.63
C LYS A 167 -15.01 28.28 -10.55
N LYS A 168 -13.71 28.11 -10.85
CA LYS A 168 -12.95 29.01 -11.73
C LYS A 168 -12.87 28.54 -13.19
N GLY A 169 -13.57 27.48 -13.58
CA GLY A 169 -13.52 26.91 -14.94
C GLY A 169 -12.15 26.36 -15.33
N LYS A 170 -11.24 26.11 -14.37
CA LYS A 170 -9.92 25.55 -14.60
C LYS A 170 -9.97 24.04 -14.62
N THR A 171 -9.20 23.42 -15.52
CA THR A 171 -8.97 21.98 -15.51
C THR A 171 -8.18 21.59 -14.23
N VAL A 172 -8.64 20.54 -13.56
CA VAL A 172 -7.97 20.03 -12.37
C VAL A 172 -6.75 19.22 -12.86
N SER A 173 -5.58 19.83 -12.81
CA SER A 173 -4.31 19.11 -13.00
C SER A 173 -3.63 18.96 -11.64
N ILE A 174 -3.10 17.77 -11.37
CA ILE A 174 -2.25 17.58 -10.18
C ILE A 174 -0.99 18.43 -10.42
N PRO A 175 -0.66 19.38 -9.52
CA PRO A 175 0.55 20.17 -9.67
C PRO A 175 1.78 19.25 -9.74
N ALA A 176 2.68 19.48 -10.68
CA ALA A 176 3.88 18.65 -10.88
C ALA A 176 4.70 18.46 -9.58
N TRP A 177 4.75 19.49 -8.72
CA TRP A 177 5.46 19.41 -7.44
C TRP A 177 4.89 18.33 -6.49
N MET A 178 3.58 18.02 -6.54
CA MET A 178 2.99 16.95 -5.76
C MET A 178 3.49 15.56 -6.21
N SER A 179 3.69 15.38 -7.51
CA SER A 179 4.27 14.15 -8.05
C SER A 179 5.73 13.99 -7.61
N TYR A 180 6.50 15.08 -7.55
CA TYR A 180 7.88 15.05 -7.02
C TYR A 180 7.93 14.72 -5.53
N ILE A 181 7.04 15.30 -4.71
CA ILE A 181 6.95 14.96 -3.30
C ILE A 181 6.59 13.49 -3.11
N ALA A 182 5.60 12.98 -3.86
CA ALA A 182 5.22 11.56 -3.80
C ALA A 182 6.37 10.63 -4.20
N ALA A 183 7.20 11.01 -5.19
CA ALA A 183 8.36 10.24 -5.62
C ALA A 183 9.52 10.29 -4.59
N LEU A 184 9.65 11.39 -3.83
CA LEU A 184 10.68 11.55 -2.79
C LEU A 184 10.33 10.83 -1.48
N MET A 185 9.04 10.58 -1.19
CA MET A 185 8.63 9.96 0.07
C MET A 185 9.30 8.60 0.35
N PRO A 186 9.40 7.64 -0.58
CA PRO A 186 10.11 6.39 -0.34
C PRO A 186 11.59 6.59 0.00
N VAL A 187 12.24 7.58 -0.64
CA VAL A 187 13.65 7.91 -0.40
C VAL A 187 13.84 8.50 0.99
N LEU A 188 12.95 9.38 1.43
CA LEU A 188 12.96 9.96 2.77
C LEU A 188 12.69 8.89 3.84
N CYS A 189 11.75 7.97 3.60
CA CYS A 189 11.49 6.86 4.51
C CYS A 189 12.70 5.91 4.61
N ALA A 190 13.34 5.57 3.48
CA ALA A 190 14.55 4.75 3.49
C ALA A 190 15.73 5.46 4.18
N GLY A 191 15.90 6.76 3.94
CA GLY A 191 16.92 7.58 4.59
C GLY A 191 16.75 7.67 6.11
N SER A 192 15.51 7.78 6.59
CA SER A 192 15.22 7.80 8.04
C SER A 192 15.53 6.48 8.73
N MET A 193 15.43 5.34 8.03
CA MET A 193 15.80 4.03 8.57
C MET A 193 17.32 3.82 8.71
N ILE A 194 18.13 4.59 7.97
CA ILE A 194 19.60 4.50 8.04
C ILE A 194 20.14 5.40 9.16
N LEU A 195 19.38 6.42 9.57
CA LEU A 195 19.79 7.40 10.60
C LEU A 195 19.29 7.05 12.01
N LEU A 196 18.46 6.02 12.15
CA LEU A 196 17.98 5.43 13.42
C LEU A 196 18.70 4.12 13.72
#